data_1b2af1037115471ac0cdee6d5932bbf2
#
_entry.id   1b2af1037115471ac0cdee6d5932bbf2
#
_cell.length_a   1.000
_cell.length_b   1.000
_cell.length_c   1.000
_cell.angle_alpha   90.00
_cell.angle_beta   90.00
_cell.angle_gamma   90.00
#
_symmetry.space_group_name_H-M   'P 1'
#
loop_
_entity.id
_entity.type
_entity.pdbx_description
1 polymer ?
#
loop_
_entity_poly.entity_id
_entity_poly.type
_entity_poly.pdbx_seq_one_letter_code
_entity_poly.pdbx_strand_id
1 'polypeptide(L)'
;MATDITELRQLQDRLASLGLLMGSTAHGIKGMLTALDGSVYRLGSGIDKGDEARTRDSLKDMRQLVARLRKMVLDILYFAKERKLDWNILVAEEFMRSVVSTVSDKAAEAGIAMTLEADGDPGTFEADASALSAALVNLLENAVDACRADGSKKEHYVRVSVKGLPDAVEVRIEDNGIGMTEETRTKLFTLFFSSKGKGGTGIGLYVARQVVMQHGGRIEVASVKGEGSTFTVTMPRILAKEPV
;
A
#
# COMPACT_ATOMS: atom_id res chain seq x y z
N MET A 1 -29.52 17.79 -16.64
CA MET A 1 -28.39 18.57 -17.23
C MET A 1 -27.19 18.76 -16.31
N ALA A 2 -27.31 18.98 -15.01
CA ALA A 2 -26.16 19.09 -14.12
C ALA A 2 -25.42 17.74 -13.89
N THR A 3 -26.15 16.64 -13.84
CA THR A 3 -25.64 15.27 -13.64
C THR A 3 -24.74 14.83 -14.79
N ASP A 4 -25.08 15.15 -16.03
CA ASP A 4 -24.32 14.80 -17.25
C ASP A 4 -22.90 15.43 -17.29
N ILE A 5 -22.74 16.65 -16.79
CA ILE A 5 -21.45 17.37 -16.81
C ILE A 5 -20.50 16.80 -15.76
N THR A 6 -21.03 16.34 -14.64
CA THR A 6 -20.23 15.74 -13.56
C THR A 6 -19.74 14.36 -13.97
N GLU A 7 -20.58 13.54 -14.60
CA GLU A 7 -20.19 12.24 -15.14
C GLU A 7 -19.14 12.37 -16.27
N LEU A 8 -19.34 13.32 -17.18
CA LEU A 8 -18.36 13.60 -18.25
C LEU A 8 -17.00 14.05 -17.69
N ARG A 9 -16.97 14.90 -16.68
CA ARG A 9 -15.73 15.30 -16.00
C ARG A 9 -15.06 14.13 -15.30
N GLN A 10 -15.82 13.33 -14.57
CA GLN A 10 -15.30 12.12 -13.92
C GLN A 10 -14.71 11.13 -14.93
N LEU A 11 -15.36 10.95 -16.09
CA LEU A 11 -14.85 10.12 -17.19
C LEU A 11 -13.57 10.71 -17.81
N GLN A 12 -13.51 12.02 -18.02
CA GLN A 12 -12.31 12.69 -18.54
C GLN A 12 -11.12 12.61 -17.57
N ASP A 13 -11.35 12.84 -16.29
CA ASP A 13 -10.32 12.71 -15.26
C ASP A 13 -9.82 11.27 -15.13
N ARG A 14 -10.73 10.31 -15.30
CA ARG A 14 -10.40 8.88 -15.34
C ARG A 14 -9.60 8.49 -16.58
N LEU A 15 -9.96 8.97 -17.76
CA LEU A 15 -9.22 8.74 -18.99
C LEU A 15 -7.83 9.39 -18.96
N ALA A 16 -7.71 10.59 -18.41
CA ALA A 16 -6.42 11.26 -18.20
C ALA A 16 -5.54 10.47 -17.22
N SER A 17 -6.12 10.00 -16.11
CA SER A 17 -5.43 9.14 -15.15
C SER A 17 -5.01 7.81 -15.76
N LEU A 18 -5.86 7.17 -16.57
CA LEU A 18 -5.53 5.94 -17.33
C LEU A 18 -4.40 6.18 -18.36
N GLY A 19 -4.39 7.31 -19.05
CA GLY A 19 -3.32 7.67 -20.00
C GLY A 19 -1.96 7.83 -19.30
N LEU A 20 -1.92 8.54 -18.19
CA LEU A 20 -0.73 8.66 -17.34
C LEU A 20 -0.31 7.29 -16.76
N LEU A 21 -1.29 6.46 -16.38
CA LEU A 21 -1.10 5.09 -15.93
C LEU A 21 -0.39 4.24 -16.99
N MET A 22 -0.83 4.29 -18.24
CA MET A 22 -0.24 3.50 -19.32
C MET A 22 1.21 3.87 -19.62
N GLY A 23 1.55 5.16 -19.65
CA GLY A 23 2.91 5.61 -19.96
C GLY A 23 3.95 5.22 -18.91
N SER A 24 3.66 5.48 -17.66
CA SER A 24 4.59 5.18 -16.56
C SER A 24 4.59 3.70 -16.17
N THR A 25 3.45 3.00 -16.33
CA THR A 25 3.38 1.53 -16.18
C THR A 25 4.28 0.84 -17.20
N ALA A 26 4.22 1.25 -18.48
CA ALA A 26 5.07 0.70 -19.53
C ALA A 26 6.55 0.90 -19.19
N HIS A 27 6.92 2.07 -18.67
CA HIS A 27 8.30 2.35 -18.25
C HIS A 27 8.72 1.48 -17.05
N GLY A 28 7.87 1.35 -16.03
CA GLY A 28 8.12 0.50 -14.85
C GLY A 28 8.25 -0.98 -15.21
N ILE A 29 7.34 -1.50 -16.06
CA ILE A 29 7.39 -2.89 -16.56
C ILE A 29 8.67 -3.11 -17.35
N LYS A 30 9.01 -2.22 -18.29
CA LYS A 30 10.25 -2.31 -19.09
C LYS A 30 11.47 -2.38 -18.17
N GLY A 31 11.56 -1.54 -17.14
CA GLY A 31 12.68 -1.57 -16.19
C GLY A 31 12.78 -2.89 -15.42
N MET A 32 11.65 -3.46 -14.98
CA MET A 32 11.63 -4.75 -14.29
C MET A 32 11.98 -5.91 -15.23
N LEU A 33 11.51 -5.90 -16.47
CA LEU A 33 11.88 -6.91 -17.48
C LEU A 33 13.37 -6.85 -17.79
N THR A 34 13.95 -5.66 -18.00
CA THR A 34 15.41 -5.51 -18.19
C THR A 34 16.22 -6.02 -16.99
N ALA A 35 15.75 -5.77 -15.76
CA ALA A 35 16.39 -6.30 -14.56
C ALA A 35 16.27 -7.83 -14.47
N LEU A 36 15.13 -8.40 -14.92
CA LEU A 36 14.90 -9.85 -14.98
C LEU A 36 15.86 -10.50 -15.98
N ASP A 37 16.00 -9.93 -17.19
CA ASP A 37 16.97 -10.39 -18.19
C ASP A 37 18.40 -10.39 -17.63
N GLY A 38 18.79 -9.33 -16.91
CA GLY A 38 20.08 -9.25 -16.24
C GLY A 38 20.27 -10.33 -15.16
N SER A 39 19.20 -10.70 -14.45
CA SER A 39 19.23 -11.77 -13.45
C SER A 39 19.33 -13.15 -14.09
N VAL A 40 18.63 -13.37 -15.21
CA VAL A 40 18.73 -14.61 -16.02
C VAL A 40 20.16 -14.78 -16.55
N TYR A 41 20.77 -13.72 -17.09
CA TYR A 41 22.16 -13.76 -17.56
C TYR A 41 23.16 -14.09 -16.43
N ARG A 42 22.98 -13.48 -15.23
CA ARG A 42 23.81 -13.76 -14.07
C ARG A 42 23.64 -15.20 -13.58
N LEU A 43 22.41 -15.73 -13.64
CA LEU A 43 22.12 -17.13 -13.30
C LEU A 43 22.86 -18.09 -14.23
N GLY A 44 22.76 -17.90 -15.55
CA GLY A 44 23.48 -18.70 -16.52
C GLY A 44 24.99 -18.67 -16.30
N SER A 45 25.57 -17.45 -16.14
CA SER A 45 27.01 -17.30 -15.84
C SER A 45 27.43 -17.94 -14.51
N GLY A 46 26.55 -17.97 -13.50
CA GLY A 46 26.81 -18.66 -12.21
C GLY A 46 26.87 -20.18 -12.39
N ILE A 47 25.92 -20.74 -13.15
CA ILE A 47 25.88 -22.17 -13.48
C ILE A 47 27.13 -22.59 -14.27
N ASP A 48 27.45 -21.85 -15.35
CA ASP A 48 28.60 -22.16 -16.23
C ASP A 48 29.94 -22.14 -15.49
N LYS A 49 30.05 -21.32 -14.44
CA LYS A 49 31.26 -21.16 -13.63
C LYS A 49 31.29 -21.99 -12.33
N GLY A 50 30.21 -22.73 -12.03
CA GLY A 50 30.04 -23.45 -10.78
C GLY A 50 29.95 -22.52 -9.55
N ASP A 51 29.54 -21.24 -9.74
CA ASP A 51 29.39 -20.26 -8.67
C ASP A 51 27.99 -20.38 -8.04
N GLU A 52 27.92 -21.20 -7.00
CA GLU A 52 26.65 -21.45 -6.29
C GLU A 52 26.08 -20.20 -5.62
N ALA A 53 26.92 -19.31 -5.08
CA ALA A 53 26.47 -18.09 -4.41
C ALA A 53 25.77 -17.17 -5.42
N ARG A 54 26.44 -16.93 -6.56
CA ARG A 54 25.89 -16.13 -7.66
C ARG A 54 24.60 -16.72 -8.24
N THR A 55 24.53 -18.04 -8.35
CA THR A 55 23.35 -18.77 -8.81
C THR A 55 22.18 -18.55 -7.86
N ARG A 56 22.40 -18.72 -6.55
CA ARG A 56 21.38 -18.54 -5.51
C ARG A 56 20.87 -17.11 -5.43
N ASP A 57 21.78 -16.13 -5.47
CA ASP A 57 21.44 -14.70 -5.42
C ASP A 57 20.63 -14.29 -6.66
N SER A 58 21.03 -14.75 -7.85
CA SER A 58 20.31 -14.49 -9.08
C SER A 58 18.87 -15.06 -9.06
N LEU A 59 18.71 -16.27 -8.51
CA LEU A 59 17.39 -16.90 -8.35
C LEU A 59 16.50 -16.14 -7.37
N LYS A 60 17.08 -15.63 -6.27
CA LYS A 60 16.38 -14.78 -5.31
C LYS A 60 15.92 -13.47 -5.95
N ASP A 61 16.82 -12.80 -6.69
CA ASP A 61 16.48 -11.57 -7.43
C ASP A 61 15.34 -11.80 -8.43
N MET A 62 15.40 -12.89 -9.20
CA MET A 62 14.34 -13.24 -10.16
C MET A 62 12.98 -13.45 -9.47
N ARG A 63 12.94 -14.19 -8.36
CA ARG A 63 11.70 -14.41 -7.60
C ARG A 63 11.11 -13.09 -7.10
N GLN A 64 11.96 -12.18 -6.61
CA GLN A 64 11.52 -10.86 -6.16
C GLN A 64 10.97 -10.01 -7.31
N LEU A 65 11.63 -10.01 -8.48
CA LEU A 65 11.18 -9.27 -9.66
C LEU A 65 9.84 -9.81 -10.18
N VAL A 66 9.65 -11.13 -10.24
CA VAL A 66 8.38 -11.75 -10.62
C VAL A 66 7.26 -11.39 -9.64
N ALA A 67 7.52 -11.42 -8.33
CA ALA A 67 6.55 -11.02 -7.32
C ALA A 67 6.14 -9.54 -7.46
N ARG A 68 7.08 -8.65 -7.76
CA ARG A 68 6.82 -7.22 -8.02
C ARG A 68 6.00 -7.01 -9.28
N LEU A 69 6.33 -7.70 -10.39
CA LEU A 69 5.55 -7.64 -11.64
C LEU A 69 4.12 -8.10 -11.40
N ARG A 70 3.93 -9.21 -10.67
CA ARG A 70 2.61 -9.71 -10.29
C ARG A 70 1.83 -8.67 -9.49
N LYS A 71 2.44 -8.08 -8.45
CA LYS A 71 1.81 -7.03 -7.65
C LYS A 71 1.40 -5.84 -8.51
N MET A 72 2.29 -5.37 -9.40
CA MET A 72 2.01 -4.24 -10.29
C MET A 72 0.82 -4.53 -11.22
N VAL A 73 0.76 -5.72 -11.82
CA VAL A 73 -0.37 -6.12 -12.67
C VAL A 73 -1.68 -6.17 -11.87
N LEU A 74 -1.66 -6.73 -10.67
CA LEU A 74 -2.85 -6.79 -9.81
C LEU A 74 -3.31 -5.40 -9.38
N ASP A 75 -2.39 -4.49 -9.03
CA ASP A 75 -2.70 -3.10 -8.66
C ASP A 75 -3.34 -2.36 -9.85
N ILE A 76 -2.84 -2.57 -11.08
CA ILE A 76 -3.39 -1.99 -12.31
C ILE A 76 -4.79 -2.54 -12.60
N LEU A 77 -4.96 -3.87 -12.51
CA LEU A 77 -6.27 -4.51 -12.72
C LEU A 77 -7.29 -4.07 -11.67
N TYR A 78 -6.84 -3.87 -10.43
CA TYR A 78 -7.68 -3.33 -9.37
C TYR A 78 -8.17 -1.91 -9.71
N PHE A 79 -7.26 -1.06 -10.22
CA PHE A 79 -7.58 0.32 -10.61
C PHE A 79 -8.48 0.39 -11.86
N ALA A 80 -8.21 -0.48 -12.86
CA ALA A 80 -8.92 -0.47 -14.14
C ALA A 80 -10.35 -1.03 -14.05
N LYS A 81 -10.63 -1.86 -13.03
CA LYS A 81 -11.94 -2.50 -12.88
C LYS A 81 -12.92 -1.57 -12.16
N GLU A 82 -14.04 -1.23 -12.82
CA GLU A 82 -15.19 -0.67 -12.12
C GLU A 82 -15.71 -1.72 -11.13
N ARG A 83 -15.46 -1.53 -9.85
CA ARG A 83 -16.06 -2.33 -8.80
C ARG A 83 -17.21 -1.55 -8.18
N LYS A 84 -18.38 -2.14 -8.20
CA LYS A 84 -19.39 -1.80 -7.19
C LYS A 84 -18.83 -2.33 -5.87
N LEU A 85 -18.68 -1.45 -4.88
CA LEU A 85 -18.24 -1.85 -3.56
C LEU A 85 -19.28 -2.78 -2.93
N ASP A 86 -18.81 -3.86 -2.32
CA ASP A 86 -19.65 -4.79 -1.57
C ASP A 86 -19.72 -4.33 -0.11
N TRP A 87 -20.72 -3.52 0.20
CA TRP A 87 -20.86 -2.88 1.50
C TRP A 87 -21.35 -3.85 2.56
N ASN A 88 -20.56 -4.00 3.63
CA ASN A 88 -20.86 -4.84 4.77
C ASN A 88 -20.63 -4.07 6.07
N ILE A 89 -21.40 -4.39 7.11
CA ILE A 89 -21.16 -3.87 8.47
C ILE A 89 -19.99 -4.66 9.05
N LEU A 90 -18.93 -3.97 9.42
CA LEU A 90 -17.72 -4.55 9.99
C LEU A 90 -17.57 -4.13 11.45
N VAL A 91 -17.20 -5.07 12.32
CA VAL A 91 -16.74 -4.78 13.69
C VAL A 91 -15.28 -4.31 13.59
N ALA A 92 -15.02 -3.06 13.97
CA ALA A 92 -13.76 -2.39 13.67
C ALA A 92 -12.54 -3.12 14.25
N GLU A 93 -12.60 -3.59 15.49
CA GLU A 93 -11.51 -4.31 16.12
C GLU A 93 -11.24 -5.67 15.47
N GLU A 94 -12.27 -6.46 15.20
CA GLU A 94 -12.14 -7.78 14.57
C GLU A 94 -11.58 -7.64 13.14
N PHE A 95 -12.08 -6.67 12.40
CA PHE A 95 -11.58 -6.36 11.06
C PHE A 95 -10.09 -6.00 11.10
N MET A 96 -9.68 -5.09 12.00
CA MET A 96 -8.27 -4.70 12.12
C MET A 96 -7.39 -5.85 12.60
N ARG A 97 -7.87 -6.73 13.49
CA ARG A 97 -7.16 -7.94 13.91
C ARG A 97 -6.88 -8.86 12.71
N SER A 98 -7.85 -9.05 11.83
CA SER A 98 -7.68 -9.82 10.58
C SER A 98 -6.66 -9.18 9.64
N VAL A 99 -6.72 -7.85 9.46
CA VAL A 99 -5.78 -7.11 8.61
C VAL A 99 -4.34 -7.21 9.14
N VAL A 100 -4.13 -6.98 10.44
CA VAL A 100 -2.81 -7.05 11.08
C VAL A 100 -2.23 -8.46 10.98
N SER A 101 -3.04 -9.51 11.18
CA SER A 101 -2.57 -10.89 11.07
C SER A 101 -1.97 -11.23 9.71
N THR A 102 -2.44 -10.60 8.63
CA THR A 102 -1.92 -10.82 7.27
C THR A 102 -0.45 -10.37 7.11
N VAL A 103 0.02 -9.44 7.95
CA VAL A 103 1.36 -8.85 7.85
C VAL A 103 2.26 -9.27 9.02
N SER A 104 1.69 -9.81 10.09
CA SER A 104 2.40 -10.14 11.34
C SER A 104 3.58 -11.09 11.12
N ASP A 105 3.43 -12.14 10.33
CA ASP A 105 4.51 -13.10 10.06
C ASP A 105 5.68 -12.41 9.34
N LYS A 106 5.38 -11.57 8.36
CA LYS A 106 6.40 -10.80 7.62
C LYS A 106 7.15 -9.81 8.52
N ALA A 107 6.45 -9.20 9.49
CA ALA A 107 7.05 -8.32 10.49
C ALA A 107 7.96 -9.11 11.43
N ALA A 108 7.47 -10.25 11.96
CA ALA A 108 8.22 -11.13 12.85
C ALA A 108 9.50 -11.68 12.20
N GLU A 109 9.42 -12.15 10.94
CA GLU A 109 10.59 -12.58 10.16
C GLU A 109 11.64 -11.45 9.99
N ALA A 110 11.21 -10.20 10.03
CA ALA A 110 12.09 -9.03 9.96
C ALA A 110 12.56 -8.54 11.34
N GLY A 111 12.15 -9.19 12.44
CA GLY A 111 12.47 -8.77 13.81
C GLY A 111 11.77 -7.48 14.23
N ILE A 112 10.62 -7.15 13.63
CA ILE A 112 9.84 -5.95 13.90
C ILE A 112 8.67 -6.29 14.82
N ALA A 113 8.58 -5.62 15.97
CA ALA A 113 7.46 -5.77 16.89
C ALA A 113 6.20 -5.14 16.27
N MET A 114 5.11 -5.91 16.14
CA MET A 114 3.83 -5.42 15.65
C MET A 114 2.76 -5.58 16.71
N THR A 115 2.07 -4.48 17.04
CA THR A 115 1.01 -4.47 18.07
C THR A 115 -0.28 -3.89 17.49
N LEU A 116 -1.42 -4.37 18.00
CA LEU A 116 -2.75 -3.81 17.76
C LEU A 116 -3.39 -3.46 19.10
N GLU A 117 -3.83 -2.21 19.24
CA GLU A 117 -4.51 -1.69 20.40
C GLU A 117 -5.87 -1.12 19.99
N ALA A 118 -6.92 -1.45 20.73
CA ALA A 118 -8.24 -0.84 20.59
C ALA A 118 -8.45 0.17 21.73
N ASP A 119 -8.82 1.40 21.40
CA ASP A 119 -9.16 2.43 22.40
C ASP A 119 -10.65 2.32 22.73
N GLY A 120 -10.95 1.58 23.80
CA GLY A 120 -12.31 1.25 24.21
C GLY A 120 -13.00 0.28 23.24
N ASP A 121 -14.29 0.52 22.96
CA ASP A 121 -15.05 -0.14 21.89
C ASP A 121 -15.08 0.75 20.65
N PRO A 122 -14.31 0.41 19.59
CA PRO A 122 -14.34 1.20 18.37
C PRO A 122 -15.67 1.13 17.61
N GLY A 123 -16.52 0.13 17.94
CA GLY A 123 -17.83 -0.08 17.32
C GLY A 123 -17.77 -0.62 15.91
N THR A 124 -18.79 -0.31 15.12
CA THR A 124 -18.97 -0.80 13.75
C THR A 124 -18.93 0.33 12.74
N PHE A 125 -18.64 -0.03 11.48
CA PHE A 125 -18.68 0.86 10.32
C PHE A 125 -19.01 0.07 9.05
N GLU A 126 -19.48 0.75 8.00
CA GLU A 126 -19.78 0.13 6.70
C GLU A 126 -18.59 0.24 5.75
N ALA A 127 -18.18 -0.89 5.15
CA ALA A 127 -17.13 -0.90 4.11
C ALA A 127 -17.18 -2.17 3.25
N ASP A 128 -16.52 -2.13 2.08
CA ASP A 128 -16.10 -3.32 1.37
C ASP A 128 -14.85 -3.89 2.08
N ALA A 129 -15.04 -4.97 2.81
CA ALA A 129 -13.99 -5.59 3.63
C ALA A 129 -12.76 -5.96 2.81
N SER A 130 -12.94 -6.47 1.59
CA SER A 130 -11.83 -6.93 0.75
C SER A 130 -11.01 -5.76 0.22
N ALA A 131 -11.68 -4.71 -0.24
CA ALA A 131 -11.04 -3.51 -0.76
C ALA A 131 -10.28 -2.76 0.33
N LEU A 132 -10.94 -2.53 1.47
CA LEU A 132 -10.35 -1.80 2.59
C LEU A 132 -9.20 -2.59 3.23
N SER A 133 -9.34 -3.92 3.39
CA SER A 133 -8.25 -4.79 3.87
C SER A 133 -7.01 -4.66 2.97
N ALA A 134 -7.16 -4.74 1.64
CA ALA A 134 -6.05 -4.59 0.72
C ALA A 134 -5.36 -3.21 0.84
N ALA A 135 -6.12 -2.14 1.05
CA ALA A 135 -5.59 -0.80 1.28
C ALA A 135 -4.77 -0.71 2.57
N LEU A 136 -5.31 -1.22 3.68
CA LEU A 136 -4.64 -1.19 4.98
C LEU A 136 -3.40 -2.11 5.02
N VAL A 137 -3.46 -3.29 4.38
CA VAL A 137 -2.29 -4.16 4.20
C VAL A 137 -1.17 -3.42 3.45
N ASN A 138 -1.48 -2.64 2.41
CA ASN A 138 -0.48 -1.81 1.73
C ASN A 138 0.18 -0.79 2.66
N LEU A 139 -0.56 -0.18 3.58
CA LEU A 139 0.00 0.75 4.58
C LEU A 139 0.89 0.02 5.57
N LEU A 140 0.44 -1.13 6.10
CA LEU A 140 1.22 -1.96 7.02
C LEU A 140 2.51 -2.49 6.38
N GLU A 141 2.44 -2.99 5.16
CA GLU A 141 3.63 -3.41 4.41
C GLU A 141 4.62 -2.26 4.21
N ASN A 142 4.14 -1.04 3.97
CA ASN A 142 5.00 0.12 3.85
C ASN A 142 5.68 0.49 5.17
N ALA A 143 4.98 0.37 6.30
CA ALA A 143 5.54 0.56 7.64
C ALA A 143 6.64 -0.47 7.93
N VAL A 144 6.38 -1.76 7.67
CA VAL A 144 7.39 -2.83 7.80
C VAL A 144 8.60 -2.57 6.90
N ASP A 145 8.39 -2.18 5.65
CA ASP A 145 9.48 -1.88 4.72
C ASP A 145 10.29 -0.66 5.16
N ALA A 146 9.67 0.37 5.77
CA ALA A 146 10.35 1.53 6.31
C ALA A 146 11.24 1.17 7.49
N CYS A 147 10.77 0.29 8.39
CA CYS A 147 11.56 -0.27 9.48
C CYS A 147 12.74 -1.10 8.96
N ARG A 148 12.52 -1.98 7.98
CA ARG A 148 13.59 -2.81 7.36
C ARG A 148 14.66 -1.99 6.67
N ALA A 149 14.32 -0.83 6.15
CA ALA A 149 15.26 0.07 5.48
C ALA A 149 16.07 0.93 6.45
N ASP A 150 15.69 0.98 7.72
CA ASP A 150 16.41 1.73 8.75
C ASP A 150 17.49 0.87 9.41
N GLY A 151 18.73 1.13 9.06
CA GLY A 151 19.89 0.53 9.70
C GLY A 151 20.42 1.28 10.92
N SER A 152 19.77 2.39 11.33
CA SER A 152 20.26 3.24 12.41
C SER A 152 19.76 2.83 13.79
N LYS A 153 18.57 2.23 13.88
CA LYS A 153 17.95 1.77 15.14
C LYS A 153 18.17 0.27 15.35
N LYS A 154 18.25 -0.13 16.62
CA LYS A 154 18.40 -1.54 17.00
C LYS A 154 17.06 -2.29 17.07
N GLU A 155 16.00 -1.56 17.41
CA GLU A 155 14.67 -2.11 17.62
C GLU A 155 13.66 -1.35 16.77
N HIS A 156 12.84 -2.11 16.08
CA HIS A 156 11.79 -1.55 15.23
C HIS A 156 10.41 -2.01 15.70
N TYR A 157 9.44 -1.11 15.56
CA TYR A 157 8.05 -1.43 15.83
C TYR A 157 7.11 -0.85 14.77
N VAL A 158 5.97 -1.51 14.60
CA VAL A 158 4.78 -1.00 13.95
C VAL A 158 3.62 -1.11 14.95
N ARG A 159 3.10 0.03 15.36
CA ARG A 159 1.95 0.12 16.27
C ARG A 159 0.69 0.46 15.49
N VAL A 160 -0.33 -0.36 15.64
CA VAL A 160 -1.65 -0.12 15.06
C VAL A 160 -2.59 0.21 16.19
N SER A 161 -3.36 1.28 16.06
CA SER A 161 -4.44 1.58 16.99
C SER A 161 -5.74 1.81 16.23
N VAL A 162 -6.86 1.37 16.82
CA VAL A 162 -8.20 1.59 16.31
C VAL A 162 -9.05 2.27 17.37
N LYS A 163 -9.72 3.37 16.97
CA LYS A 163 -10.50 4.21 17.87
C LYS A 163 -11.86 4.52 17.27
N GLY A 164 -12.90 4.41 18.10
CA GLY A 164 -14.23 4.91 17.77
C GLY A 164 -14.33 6.42 17.95
N LEU A 165 -14.80 7.11 16.92
CA LEU A 165 -15.26 8.49 16.98
C LEU A 165 -16.79 8.52 16.87
N PRO A 166 -17.48 9.61 17.21
CA PRO A 166 -18.95 9.67 17.11
C PRO A 166 -19.49 9.23 15.74
N ASP A 167 -18.92 9.76 14.65
CA ASP A 167 -19.37 9.54 13.27
C ASP A 167 -18.38 8.75 12.41
N ALA A 168 -17.28 8.27 12.99
CA ALA A 168 -16.20 7.60 12.25
C ALA A 168 -15.49 6.54 13.07
N VAL A 169 -14.70 5.73 12.39
CA VAL A 169 -13.65 4.88 12.97
C VAL A 169 -12.31 5.41 12.47
N GLU A 170 -11.38 5.61 13.38
CA GLU A 170 -10.01 6.03 13.09
C GLU A 170 -9.06 4.85 13.27
N VAL A 171 -8.25 4.59 12.26
CA VAL A 171 -7.16 3.62 12.29
C VAL A 171 -5.85 4.37 12.15
N ARG A 172 -4.95 4.21 13.12
CA ARG A 172 -3.63 4.81 13.10
C ARG A 172 -2.56 3.71 12.97
N ILE A 173 -1.65 3.88 12.03
CA ILE A 173 -0.52 2.99 11.78
C ILE A 173 0.75 3.82 11.97
N GLU A 174 1.51 3.52 13.01
CA GLU A 174 2.74 4.21 13.39
C GLU A 174 3.93 3.26 13.22
N ASP A 175 4.99 3.72 12.57
CA ASP A 175 6.27 3.03 12.47
C ASP A 175 7.41 3.94 12.97
N ASN A 176 8.46 3.33 13.50
CA ASN A 176 9.70 4.02 13.84
C ASN A 176 10.80 3.79 12.79
N GLY A 177 10.45 3.55 11.53
CA GLY A 177 11.39 3.33 10.43
C GLY A 177 12.15 4.58 9.99
N ILE A 178 12.61 4.57 8.75
CA ILE A 178 13.42 5.67 8.17
C ILE A 178 12.71 7.02 8.08
N GLY A 179 11.36 7.06 8.18
CA GLY A 179 10.57 8.26 7.94
C GLY A 179 10.75 8.85 6.54
N MET A 180 10.20 10.05 6.34
CA MET A 180 10.16 10.71 5.04
C MET A 180 10.61 12.17 5.12
N THR A 181 11.24 12.65 4.03
CA THR A 181 11.46 14.08 3.81
C THR A 181 10.15 14.77 3.43
N GLU A 182 10.08 16.09 3.57
CA GLU A 182 8.93 16.89 3.13
C GLU A 182 8.62 16.67 1.64
N GLU A 183 9.66 16.61 0.80
CA GLU A 183 9.50 16.32 -0.62
C GLU A 183 8.87 14.96 -0.88
N THR A 184 9.27 13.92 -0.13
CA THR A 184 8.69 12.59 -0.24
C THR A 184 7.25 12.59 0.23
N ARG A 185 6.97 13.26 1.34
CA ARG A 185 5.64 13.35 1.94
C ARG A 185 4.61 14.02 1.01
N THR A 186 4.99 15.10 0.33
CA THR A 186 4.11 15.80 -0.62
C THR A 186 3.78 14.97 -1.86
N LYS A 187 4.69 14.10 -2.28
CA LYS A 187 4.53 13.23 -3.47
C LYS A 187 4.01 11.82 -3.15
N LEU A 188 3.86 11.49 -1.88
CA LEU A 188 3.60 10.14 -1.37
C LEU A 188 2.43 9.42 -2.05
N PHE A 189 1.34 10.13 -2.32
CA PHE A 189 0.14 9.60 -2.96
C PHE A 189 0.09 9.85 -4.47
N THR A 190 1.20 10.32 -5.06
CA THR A 190 1.29 10.46 -6.51
C THR A 190 1.53 9.09 -7.14
N LEU A 191 0.79 8.82 -8.19
CA LEU A 191 0.90 7.56 -8.92
C LEU A 191 2.34 7.36 -9.43
N PHE A 192 2.90 6.16 -9.21
CA PHE A 192 4.28 5.74 -9.56
C PHE A 192 5.40 6.44 -8.78
N PHE A 193 5.07 7.29 -7.84
CA PHE A 193 6.08 7.82 -6.94
C PHE A 193 6.53 6.74 -5.95
N SER A 194 7.81 6.45 -5.92
CA SER A 194 8.43 5.55 -4.95
C SER A 194 9.80 6.08 -4.53
N SER A 195 9.98 6.27 -3.23
CA SER A 195 11.29 6.57 -2.64
C SER A 195 12.16 5.33 -2.47
N LYS A 196 11.60 4.12 -2.66
CA LYS A 196 12.30 2.82 -2.52
C LYS A 196 13.15 2.46 -3.76
N GLY A 197 13.33 3.38 -4.70
CA GLY A 197 14.08 3.14 -5.94
C GLY A 197 13.52 1.95 -6.73
N LYS A 198 14.39 1.01 -7.10
CA LYS A 198 14.00 -0.23 -7.83
C LYS A 198 13.07 -1.16 -7.04
N GLY A 199 12.76 -0.85 -5.77
CA GLY A 199 12.01 -1.72 -4.86
C GLY A 199 10.50 -1.50 -4.80
N GLY A 200 10.00 -0.34 -5.20
CA GLY A 200 8.59 0.03 -5.09
C GLY A 200 7.90 0.24 -6.43
N THR A 201 6.63 -0.17 -6.56
CA THR A 201 5.81 0.08 -7.76
C THR A 201 5.29 1.52 -7.82
N GLY A 202 5.22 2.20 -6.67
CA GLY A 202 4.60 3.53 -6.54
C GLY A 202 3.08 3.55 -6.75
N ILE A 203 2.44 2.38 -6.79
CA ILE A 203 1.00 2.24 -7.02
C ILE A 203 0.25 2.01 -5.70
N GLY A 204 0.85 1.25 -4.76
CA GLY A 204 0.17 0.78 -3.56
C GLY A 204 -0.45 1.88 -2.69
N LEU A 205 0.29 2.97 -2.40
CA LEU A 205 -0.22 4.09 -1.60
C LEU A 205 -1.27 4.91 -2.34
N TYR A 206 -1.11 5.08 -3.64
CA TYR A 206 -2.13 5.73 -4.48
C TYR A 206 -3.44 4.93 -4.45
N VAL A 207 -3.39 3.60 -4.66
CA VAL A 207 -4.56 2.71 -4.59
C VAL A 207 -5.18 2.73 -3.19
N ALA A 208 -4.37 2.67 -2.13
CA ALA A 208 -4.86 2.74 -0.76
C ALA A 208 -5.66 4.03 -0.51
N ARG A 209 -5.13 5.18 -0.98
CA ARG A 209 -5.86 6.45 -0.89
C ARG A 209 -7.17 6.44 -1.67
N GLN A 210 -7.16 5.90 -2.91
CA GLN A 210 -8.37 5.84 -3.73
C GLN A 210 -9.45 4.96 -3.08
N VAL A 211 -9.07 3.81 -2.52
CA VAL A 211 -10.00 2.93 -1.80
C VAL A 211 -10.61 3.66 -0.60
N VAL A 212 -9.79 4.29 0.23
CA VAL A 212 -10.28 5.05 1.41
C VAL A 212 -11.24 6.16 0.97
N MET A 213 -10.91 6.91 -0.08
CA MET A 213 -11.76 7.97 -0.61
C MET A 213 -13.08 7.44 -1.20
N GLN A 214 -13.07 6.30 -1.90
CA GLN A 214 -14.29 5.65 -2.41
C GLN A 214 -15.24 5.22 -1.28
N HIS A 215 -14.69 4.97 -0.08
CA HIS A 215 -15.45 4.69 1.13
C HIS A 215 -15.86 5.96 1.89
N GLY A 216 -15.70 7.16 1.31
CA GLY A 216 -16.00 8.43 1.99
C GLY A 216 -15.02 8.79 3.11
N GLY A 217 -13.93 8.04 3.24
CA GLY A 217 -12.90 8.25 4.25
C GLY A 217 -11.80 9.21 3.81
N ARG A 218 -10.85 9.45 4.69
CA ARG A 218 -9.63 10.22 4.41
C ARG A 218 -8.40 9.53 4.97
N ILE A 219 -7.25 9.83 4.38
CA ILE A 219 -5.95 9.35 4.81
C ILE A 219 -5.00 10.53 4.97
N GLU A 220 -4.38 10.61 6.13
CA GLU A 220 -3.43 11.65 6.51
C GLU A 220 -2.09 11.02 6.87
N VAL A 221 -1.00 11.76 6.73
CA VAL A 221 0.35 11.30 7.05
C VAL A 221 1.14 12.37 7.78
N ALA A 222 1.74 11.97 8.91
CA ALA A 222 2.78 12.71 9.59
C ALA A 222 4.06 11.88 9.54
N SER A 223 5.20 12.49 9.18
CA SER A 223 6.46 11.77 9.11
C SER A 223 7.64 12.73 9.24
N VAL A 224 8.68 12.27 9.92
CA VAL A 224 9.96 12.97 10.06
C VAL A 224 11.07 12.00 9.67
N LYS A 225 11.97 12.44 8.79
CA LYS A 225 13.10 11.62 8.35
C LYS A 225 13.97 11.21 9.53
N GLY A 226 14.22 9.92 9.68
CA GLY A 226 15.00 9.32 10.77
C GLY A 226 14.17 9.00 12.02
N GLU A 227 12.94 9.47 12.13
CA GLU A 227 12.08 9.20 13.30
C GLU A 227 11.04 8.12 13.02
N GLY A 228 10.37 8.18 11.85
CA GLY A 228 9.34 7.25 11.44
C GLY A 228 8.17 7.96 10.77
N SER A 229 7.05 7.24 10.64
CA SER A 229 5.83 7.77 10.02
C SER A 229 4.58 7.33 10.78
N THR A 230 3.55 8.14 10.66
CA THR A 230 2.20 7.82 11.15
C THR A 230 1.20 8.06 10.04
N PHE A 231 0.49 7.02 9.65
CA PHE A 231 -0.66 7.10 8.75
C PHE A 231 -1.94 7.06 9.59
N THR A 232 -2.84 8.00 9.36
CA THR A 232 -4.16 8.06 10.01
C THR A 232 -5.23 7.91 8.96
N VAL A 233 -6.02 6.85 9.05
CA VAL A 233 -7.15 6.56 8.16
C VAL A 233 -8.44 6.77 8.95
N THR A 234 -9.30 7.68 8.48
CA THR A 234 -10.60 7.94 9.10
C THR A 234 -11.70 7.46 8.15
N MET A 235 -12.54 6.54 8.62
CA MET A 235 -13.63 5.95 7.87
C MET A 235 -14.97 6.38 8.49
N PRO A 236 -15.93 6.91 7.71
CA PRO A 236 -17.25 7.22 8.26
C PRO A 236 -17.94 5.91 8.71
N ARG A 237 -18.78 5.99 9.76
CA ARG A 237 -19.54 4.82 10.23
C ARG A 237 -20.59 4.39 9.23
N ILE A 238 -21.24 5.35 8.63
CA ILE A 238 -22.29 5.16 7.62
C ILE A 238 -21.97 6.09 6.45
N LEU A 239 -21.98 5.57 5.23
CA LEU A 239 -21.93 6.45 4.07
C LEU A 239 -23.18 7.33 4.06
N ALA A 240 -22.98 8.64 3.93
CA ALA A 240 -24.07 9.52 3.52
C ALA A 240 -24.54 9.05 2.14
N LYS A 241 -25.65 8.31 2.09
CA LYS A 241 -26.31 7.99 0.82
C LYS A 241 -26.68 9.34 0.19
N GLU A 242 -26.15 9.63 -1.00
CA GLU A 242 -26.66 10.75 -1.77
C GLU A 242 -28.18 10.59 -1.87
N PRO A 243 -28.96 11.64 -1.59
CA PRO A 243 -30.40 11.56 -1.79
C PRO A 243 -30.68 11.25 -3.26
N VAL A 244 -31.48 10.19 -3.47
CA VAL A 244 -31.97 9.71 -4.78
C VAL A 244 -32.69 10.80 -5.51
#